data_ac07635dd4426a6bd4bbddbd30fd24aa
#
_entry.id   ac07635dd4426a6bd4bbddbd30fd24aa
#
_cell.length_a   1.000
_cell.length_b   1.000
_cell.length_c   1.000
_cell.angle_alpha   90.00
_cell.angle_beta   90.00
_cell.angle_gamma   90.00
#
_symmetry.space_group_name_H-M   'P 1'
#
loop_
_entity.id
_entity.type
_entity.pdbx_description
1 polymer ?
#
loop_
_entity_poly.entity_id
_entity_poly.type
_entity_poly.pdbx_seq_one_letter_code
_entity_poly.pdbx_strand_id
1 'polypeptide(L)'
;MTKSLTIGVIGPAGFTGSHLCVELIRRGHHVIGLSRSPEKIGTHPLYTPRRLDVDSQTIDELATSFKDLDVLINAYGPHTAGAGALKYMPFLEVTRKIILATRVASSRPYLIQIGGTGSLHIPGRSASFLTVAETPDFWLAYRRGIADSAAHTAYMEERLGPIGARLRAYRNARIAARNGTATAETEAVVREVEEGIRRGDDAKEFVTGGRTSFMFFDGNRAFDWTYVSPPALYRAGARTGGYEWGVDYLPLKGPEDAMDGRVLEGRLHGISAADLAIAVADEAEGRERVGKHWSAWVADMGDDVPAPSYVTLADV
;
A
#
# COMPACT_ATOMS: atom_id res chain seq x y z
N MET A 1 -11.02 7.60 26.85
CA MET A 1 -11.55 7.95 25.50
C MET A 1 -10.47 8.72 24.78
N THR A 2 -10.01 8.24 23.66
CA THR A 2 -9.08 8.97 22.78
C THR A 2 -9.75 10.27 22.31
N LYS A 3 -8.99 11.37 22.26
CA LYS A 3 -9.48 12.65 21.75
C LYS A 3 -9.90 12.48 20.29
N SER A 4 -11.09 12.95 19.92
CA SER A 4 -11.48 12.99 18.51
C SER A 4 -10.55 13.93 17.74
N LEU A 5 -10.01 13.46 16.61
CA LEU A 5 -9.11 14.19 15.73
C LEU A 5 -9.84 14.61 14.46
N THR A 6 -9.35 15.69 13.83
CA THR A 6 -9.71 16.07 12.46
C THR A 6 -8.66 15.56 11.50
N ILE A 7 -9.01 14.54 10.69
CA ILE A 7 -8.07 13.79 9.85
C ILE A 7 -8.41 13.99 8.38
N GLY A 8 -7.47 14.55 7.63
CA GLY A 8 -7.56 14.63 6.17
C GLY A 8 -7.10 13.34 5.52
N VAL A 9 -7.87 12.79 4.59
CA VAL A 9 -7.50 11.63 3.78
C VAL A 9 -7.47 12.01 2.31
N ILE A 10 -6.28 12.04 1.71
CA ILE A 10 -6.13 12.23 0.26
C ILE A 10 -6.39 10.89 -0.42
N GLY A 11 -7.34 10.88 -1.39
CA GLY A 11 -7.77 9.67 -2.09
C GLY A 11 -8.78 8.81 -1.29
N PRO A 12 -9.83 9.40 -0.67
CA PRO A 12 -10.77 8.72 0.24
C PRO A 12 -11.57 7.60 -0.42
N ALA A 13 -11.83 7.66 -1.72
CA ALA A 13 -12.55 6.61 -2.45
C ALA A 13 -11.62 5.61 -3.16
N GLY A 14 -10.31 5.70 -2.91
CA GLY A 14 -9.33 4.73 -3.38
C GLY A 14 -9.31 3.46 -2.54
N PHE A 15 -8.57 2.45 -3.01
CA PHE A 15 -8.47 1.16 -2.33
C PHE A 15 -8.08 1.30 -0.85
N THR A 16 -6.93 1.86 -0.54
CA THR A 16 -6.48 2.08 0.84
C THR A 16 -7.31 3.16 1.53
N GLY A 17 -7.59 4.26 0.83
CA GLY A 17 -8.30 5.41 1.40
C GLY A 17 -9.71 5.11 1.87
N SER A 18 -10.45 4.23 1.20
CA SER A 18 -11.80 3.86 1.61
C SER A 18 -11.82 3.11 2.95
N HIS A 19 -10.93 2.14 3.10
CA HIS A 19 -10.78 1.42 4.37
C HIS A 19 -10.31 2.33 5.51
N LEU A 20 -9.41 3.27 5.24
CA LEU A 20 -8.98 4.29 6.20
C LEU A 20 -10.14 5.16 6.66
N CYS A 21 -10.95 5.70 5.74
CA CYS A 21 -12.09 6.53 6.10
C CYS A 21 -13.09 5.77 6.98
N VAL A 22 -13.42 4.54 6.62
CA VAL A 22 -14.34 3.70 7.41
C VAL A 22 -13.79 3.43 8.82
N GLU A 23 -12.52 3.04 8.94
CA GLU A 23 -11.91 2.75 10.25
C GLU A 23 -11.82 4.00 11.14
N LEU A 24 -11.40 5.14 10.59
CA LEU A 24 -11.29 6.39 11.34
C LEU A 24 -12.65 6.89 11.85
N ILE A 25 -13.70 6.76 11.02
CA ILE A 25 -15.07 7.12 11.41
C ILE A 25 -15.61 6.17 12.49
N ARG A 26 -15.36 4.87 12.40
CA ARG A 26 -15.68 3.90 13.45
C ARG A 26 -15.07 4.26 14.80
N ARG A 27 -13.90 4.88 14.80
CA ARG A 27 -13.23 5.38 16.01
C ARG A 27 -13.74 6.73 16.50
N GLY A 28 -14.67 7.35 15.77
CA GLY A 28 -15.27 8.63 16.14
C GLY A 28 -14.44 9.85 15.75
N HIS A 29 -13.50 9.72 14.81
CA HIS A 29 -12.77 10.86 14.26
C HIS A 29 -13.59 11.60 13.20
N HIS A 30 -13.34 12.90 13.07
CA HIS A 30 -13.87 13.69 11.97
C HIS A 30 -12.95 13.55 10.75
N VAL A 31 -13.47 12.97 9.66
CA VAL A 31 -12.70 12.69 8.45
C VAL A 31 -13.02 13.71 7.36
N ILE A 32 -12.01 14.36 6.82
CA ILE A 32 -12.10 15.23 5.65
C ILE A 32 -11.55 14.50 4.44
N GLY A 33 -12.44 14.06 3.56
CA GLY A 33 -12.05 13.38 2.32
C GLY A 33 -11.59 14.37 1.25
N LEU A 34 -10.35 14.25 0.80
CA LEU A 34 -9.67 15.15 -0.12
C LEU A 34 -9.43 14.47 -1.47
N SER A 35 -10.21 14.80 -2.48
CA SER A 35 -10.05 14.31 -3.86
C SER A 35 -10.87 15.11 -4.86
N ARG A 36 -10.75 14.78 -6.16
CA ARG A 36 -11.58 15.38 -7.21
C ARG A 36 -13.07 15.01 -7.09
N SER A 37 -13.38 13.88 -6.46
CA SER A 37 -14.74 13.36 -6.27
C SER A 37 -14.86 12.71 -4.89
N PRO A 38 -14.73 13.47 -3.79
CA PRO A 38 -14.69 12.93 -2.44
C PRO A 38 -16.03 12.35 -1.98
N GLU A 39 -17.15 12.71 -2.62
CA GLU A 39 -18.50 12.21 -2.36
C GLU A 39 -18.71 10.75 -2.77
N LYS A 40 -17.83 10.18 -3.60
CA LYS A 40 -17.96 8.80 -4.09
C LYS A 40 -17.95 7.73 -3.01
N ILE A 41 -17.34 8.01 -1.87
CA ILE A 41 -17.31 7.08 -0.74
C ILE A 41 -18.64 7.04 0.03
N GLY A 42 -19.56 7.97 -0.22
CA GLY A 42 -20.84 8.10 0.46
C GLY A 42 -20.89 9.24 1.46
N THR A 43 -21.87 9.20 2.35
CA THR A 43 -22.14 10.24 3.37
C THR A 43 -22.15 9.66 4.78
N HIS A 44 -21.63 10.42 5.74
CA HIS A 44 -21.69 10.09 7.16
C HIS A 44 -21.60 11.39 7.99
N PRO A 45 -22.22 11.51 9.19
CA PRO A 45 -22.14 12.74 10.00
C PRO A 45 -20.72 13.18 10.35
N LEU A 46 -19.78 12.26 10.48
CA LEU A 46 -18.36 12.52 10.77
C LEU A 46 -17.49 12.64 9.50
N TYR A 47 -18.11 12.69 8.31
CA TYR A 47 -17.40 12.81 7.05
C TYR A 47 -17.72 14.13 6.36
N THR A 48 -16.68 14.88 5.99
CA THR A 48 -16.80 16.10 5.19
C THR A 48 -16.09 15.93 3.86
N PRO A 49 -16.81 15.88 2.73
CA PRO A 49 -16.20 15.87 1.41
C PRO A 49 -15.60 17.25 1.11
N ARG A 50 -14.32 17.29 0.71
CA ARG A 50 -13.65 18.51 0.25
C ARG A 50 -13.00 18.25 -1.10
N ARG A 51 -13.49 18.95 -2.12
CA ARG A 51 -12.92 18.80 -3.45
C ARG A 51 -11.50 19.35 -3.51
N LEU A 52 -10.58 18.52 -3.97
CA LEU A 52 -9.16 18.80 -4.10
C LEU A 52 -8.59 18.11 -5.34
N ASP A 53 -7.87 18.84 -6.17
CA ASP A 53 -7.10 18.27 -7.26
C ASP A 53 -5.60 18.50 -7.01
N VAL A 54 -4.95 17.46 -6.46
CA VAL A 54 -3.52 17.53 -6.08
C VAL A 54 -2.59 17.74 -7.28
N ASP A 55 -3.04 17.38 -8.50
CA ASP A 55 -2.21 17.54 -9.70
C ASP A 55 -2.17 19.01 -10.16
N SER A 56 -3.30 19.71 -10.13
CA SER A 56 -3.44 21.06 -10.69
C SER A 56 -3.22 22.19 -9.66
N GLN A 57 -3.49 21.95 -8.38
CA GLN A 57 -3.39 23.00 -7.36
C GLN A 57 -1.95 23.36 -6.99
N THR A 58 -1.77 24.61 -6.61
CA THR A 58 -0.51 25.17 -6.08
C THR A 58 -0.25 24.68 -4.64
N ILE A 59 0.96 24.86 -4.16
CA ILE A 59 1.35 24.53 -2.78
C ILE A 59 0.50 25.32 -1.77
N ASP A 60 0.24 26.61 -2.02
CA ASP A 60 -0.52 27.47 -1.11
C ASP A 60 -2.01 27.09 -1.06
N GLU A 61 -2.60 26.70 -2.18
CA GLU A 61 -3.97 26.19 -2.24
C GLU A 61 -4.11 24.87 -1.48
N LEU A 62 -3.14 23.96 -1.64
CA LEU A 62 -3.08 22.73 -0.86
C LEU A 62 -2.91 23.00 0.62
N ALA A 63 -2.00 23.91 1.01
CA ALA A 63 -1.78 24.31 2.40
C ALA A 63 -3.05 24.89 3.03
N THR A 64 -3.80 25.71 2.28
CA THR A 64 -5.10 26.23 2.71
C THR A 64 -6.11 25.10 2.96
N SER A 65 -6.07 24.06 2.13
CA SER A 65 -6.92 22.88 2.30
C SER A 65 -6.54 22.01 3.51
N PHE A 66 -5.33 22.16 4.03
CA PHE A 66 -4.81 21.38 5.18
C PHE A 66 -4.87 22.15 6.52
N LYS A 67 -5.30 23.41 6.53
CA LYS A 67 -5.17 24.35 7.67
C LYS A 67 -5.81 23.91 8.99
N ASP A 68 -6.85 23.08 8.94
CA ASP A 68 -7.62 22.68 10.12
C ASP A 68 -7.42 21.19 10.50
N LEU A 69 -6.39 20.53 9.95
CA LEU A 69 -6.13 19.11 10.18
C LEU A 69 -5.17 18.91 11.36
N ASP A 70 -5.46 17.92 12.20
CA ASP A 70 -4.51 17.36 13.18
C ASP A 70 -3.54 16.37 12.48
N VAL A 71 -4.09 15.57 11.54
CA VAL A 71 -3.37 14.55 10.79
C VAL A 71 -3.75 14.64 9.32
N LEU A 72 -2.79 14.46 8.43
CA LEU A 72 -3.00 14.31 7.00
C LEU A 72 -2.50 12.93 6.57
N ILE A 73 -3.40 12.09 6.08
CA ILE A 73 -3.04 10.77 5.53
C ILE A 73 -3.02 10.88 4.01
N ASN A 74 -1.85 10.69 3.41
CA ASN A 74 -1.72 10.65 1.97
C ASN A 74 -1.83 9.20 1.45
N ALA A 75 -3.02 8.84 0.99
CA ALA A 75 -3.31 7.57 0.32
C ALA A 75 -3.40 7.72 -1.21
N TYR A 76 -2.88 8.83 -1.76
CA TYR A 76 -2.74 8.98 -3.20
C TYR A 76 -1.67 8.03 -3.72
N GLY A 77 -2.04 7.25 -4.71
CA GLY A 77 -1.14 6.34 -5.41
C GLY A 77 -1.17 6.57 -6.92
N PRO A 78 -0.19 6.07 -7.65
CA PRO A 78 -0.18 6.13 -9.10
C PRO A 78 -1.43 5.44 -9.67
N HIS A 79 -1.93 5.95 -10.81
CA HIS A 79 -3.05 5.33 -11.49
C HIS A 79 -2.68 3.93 -11.98
N THR A 80 -3.60 2.98 -11.82
CA THR A 80 -3.43 1.60 -12.29
C THR A 80 -4.05 1.37 -13.67
N ALA A 81 -4.75 2.36 -14.23
CA ALA A 81 -5.40 2.29 -15.54
C ALA A 81 -5.25 3.60 -16.33
N GLY A 82 -5.42 3.51 -17.63
CA GLY A 82 -5.33 4.66 -18.55
C GLY A 82 -3.90 4.93 -19.07
N ALA A 83 -3.75 5.96 -19.89
CA ALA A 83 -2.49 6.32 -20.56
C ALA A 83 -1.34 6.72 -19.60
N GLY A 84 -1.68 7.11 -18.36
CA GLY A 84 -0.74 7.43 -17.27
C GLY A 84 -0.52 6.29 -16.29
N ALA A 85 -1.04 5.08 -16.57
CA ALA A 85 -0.94 3.96 -15.66
C ALA A 85 0.50 3.60 -15.35
N LEU A 86 0.73 3.30 -14.06
CA LEU A 86 2.02 2.85 -13.52
C LEU A 86 3.20 3.84 -13.68
N LYS A 87 2.96 5.08 -14.10
CA LYS A 87 4.00 6.10 -14.17
C LYS A 87 4.25 6.70 -12.79
N TYR A 88 5.49 6.71 -12.35
CA TYR A 88 5.86 7.16 -11.01
C TYR A 88 6.20 8.66 -10.91
N MET A 89 6.69 9.30 -11.97
CA MET A 89 7.08 10.72 -11.91
C MET A 89 5.95 11.66 -11.46
N PRO A 90 4.71 11.56 -11.99
CA PRO A 90 3.59 12.35 -11.48
C PRO A 90 3.32 12.09 -9.99
N PHE A 91 3.44 10.85 -9.55
CA PHE A 91 3.30 10.49 -8.14
C PHE A 91 4.35 11.16 -7.25
N LEU A 92 5.61 11.21 -7.69
CA LEU A 92 6.69 11.87 -6.96
C LEU A 92 6.44 13.37 -6.83
N GLU A 93 6.03 14.04 -7.91
CA GLU A 93 5.72 15.46 -7.89
C GLU A 93 4.54 15.80 -6.99
N VAL A 94 3.49 14.99 -6.99
CA VAL A 94 2.37 15.14 -6.07
C VAL A 94 2.83 14.95 -4.62
N THR A 95 3.64 13.93 -4.34
CA THR A 95 4.20 13.69 -3.00
C THR A 95 5.04 14.89 -2.53
N ARG A 96 5.90 15.42 -3.38
CA ARG A 96 6.70 16.63 -3.09
C ARG A 96 5.81 17.83 -2.77
N LYS A 97 4.78 18.07 -3.58
CA LYS A 97 3.83 19.19 -3.35
C LYS A 97 3.10 19.05 -2.02
N ILE A 98 2.63 17.84 -1.67
CA ILE A 98 1.96 17.57 -0.40
C ILE A 98 2.90 17.86 0.78
N ILE A 99 4.15 17.40 0.73
CA ILE A 99 5.15 17.69 1.77
C ILE A 99 5.34 19.20 1.94
N LEU A 100 5.52 19.93 0.85
CA LEU A 100 5.73 21.38 0.91
C LEU A 100 4.48 22.10 1.46
N ALA A 101 3.29 21.70 1.03
CA ALA A 101 2.03 22.25 1.53
C ALA A 101 1.82 21.95 3.03
N THR A 102 2.14 20.73 3.48
CA THR A 102 2.08 20.34 4.90
C THR A 102 2.98 21.22 5.77
N ARG A 103 4.20 21.54 5.28
CA ARG A 103 5.15 22.38 6.00
C ARG A 103 4.72 23.84 6.18
N VAL A 104 3.98 24.39 5.22
CA VAL A 104 3.53 25.80 5.24
C VAL A 104 2.09 25.94 5.72
N ALA A 105 1.33 24.87 5.85
CA ALA A 105 -0.01 24.89 6.44
C ALA A 105 0.04 25.40 7.89
N SER A 106 -0.94 26.23 8.28
CA SER A 106 -0.97 26.85 9.62
C SER A 106 -1.08 25.83 10.75
N SER A 107 -1.79 24.72 10.55
CA SER A 107 -1.92 23.64 11.53
C SER A 107 -0.70 22.73 11.61
N ARG A 108 0.16 22.70 10.56
CA ARG A 108 1.28 21.75 10.42
C ARG A 108 0.87 20.32 10.77
N PRO A 109 -0.09 19.73 10.05
CA PRO A 109 -0.63 18.41 10.40
C PRO A 109 0.47 17.34 10.38
N TYR A 110 0.33 16.34 11.24
CA TYR A 110 1.15 15.13 11.18
C TYR A 110 0.89 14.40 9.87
N LEU A 111 1.92 14.23 9.03
CA LEU A 111 1.79 13.58 7.72
C LEU A 111 2.06 12.09 7.82
N ILE A 112 1.04 11.29 7.53
CA ILE A 112 1.16 9.84 7.34
C ILE A 112 1.17 9.55 5.85
N GLN A 113 2.29 9.11 5.32
CA GLN A 113 2.43 8.72 3.91
C GLN A 113 2.17 7.23 3.77
N ILE A 114 1.20 6.85 2.94
CA ILE A 114 1.07 5.47 2.48
C ILE A 114 2.04 5.27 1.31
N GLY A 115 2.99 4.39 1.52
CA GLY A 115 4.01 4.03 0.55
C GLY A 115 3.72 2.72 -0.16
N GLY A 116 4.78 2.01 -0.49
CA GLY A 116 4.72 0.70 -1.14
C GLY A 116 5.87 -0.19 -0.70
N THR A 117 5.67 -1.49 -0.82
CA THR A 117 6.64 -2.55 -0.45
C THR A 117 8.06 -2.30 -1.00
N GLY A 118 8.16 -1.67 -2.17
CA GLY A 118 9.44 -1.40 -2.83
C GLY A 118 10.41 -0.52 -2.06
N SER A 119 9.93 0.24 -1.07
CA SER A 119 10.78 1.07 -0.22
C SER A 119 11.48 0.28 0.90
N LEU A 120 10.99 -0.92 1.24
CA LEU A 120 11.50 -1.75 2.31
C LEU A 120 12.85 -2.40 1.93
N HIS A 121 13.67 -2.66 2.95
CA HIS A 121 14.93 -3.39 2.81
C HIS A 121 14.71 -4.90 2.94
N ILE A 122 15.55 -5.69 2.28
CA ILE A 122 15.56 -7.15 2.47
C ILE A 122 16.36 -7.48 3.74
N PRO A 123 15.78 -8.18 4.73
CA PRO A 123 16.49 -8.58 5.94
C PRO A 123 17.68 -9.50 5.64
N GLY A 124 18.69 -9.50 6.53
CA GLY A 124 19.81 -10.46 6.51
C GLY A 124 20.85 -10.28 5.38
N ARG A 125 20.64 -9.34 4.46
CA ARG A 125 21.64 -9.00 3.45
C ARG A 125 22.53 -7.87 3.97
N SER A 126 23.74 -8.23 4.40
CA SER A 126 24.70 -7.28 4.98
C SER A 126 25.02 -6.13 4.02
N ALA A 127 25.11 -4.93 4.59
CA ALA A 127 25.81 -3.72 4.09
C ALA A 127 25.43 -3.16 2.72
N SER A 128 24.83 -3.88 1.84
CA SER A 128 24.48 -3.41 0.51
C SER A 128 23.01 -3.04 0.44
N PHE A 129 22.50 -2.22 1.27
CA PHE A 129 21.21 -1.49 1.18
C PHE A 129 20.21 -1.99 0.10
N LEU A 130 20.15 -3.32 -0.13
CA LEU A 130 19.27 -3.87 -1.14
C LEU A 130 17.82 -3.68 -0.70
N THR A 131 17.12 -2.89 -1.49
CA THR A 131 15.69 -2.71 -1.33
C THR A 131 14.95 -3.81 -2.08
N VAL A 132 13.69 -3.99 -1.72
CA VAL A 132 12.77 -4.87 -2.46
C VAL A 132 12.74 -4.50 -3.95
N ALA A 133 12.78 -3.21 -4.28
CA ALA A 133 12.76 -2.74 -5.67
C ALA A 133 13.95 -3.24 -6.51
N GLU A 134 15.11 -3.47 -5.88
CA GLU A 134 16.37 -3.85 -6.55
C GLU A 134 16.64 -5.35 -6.50
N THR A 135 15.77 -6.15 -5.86
CA THR A 135 16.02 -7.57 -5.63
C THR A 135 15.24 -8.44 -6.62
N PRO A 136 15.88 -9.02 -7.67
CA PRO A 136 15.18 -9.82 -8.69
C PRO A 136 14.42 -11.02 -8.11
N ASP A 137 14.99 -11.70 -7.10
CA ASP A 137 14.37 -12.86 -6.46
C ASP A 137 13.07 -12.52 -5.73
N PHE A 138 12.93 -11.26 -5.26
CA PHE A 138 11.69 -10.78 -4.68
C PHE A 138 10.54 -10.84 -5.69
N TRP A 139 10.76 -10.43 -6.92
CA TRP A 139 9.71 -10.36 -7.93
C TRP A 139 9.13 -11.72 -8.25
N LEU A 140 10.00 -12.74 -8.35
CA LEU A 140 9.56 -14.11 -8.57
C LEU A 140 8.77 -14.64 -7.37
N ALA A 141 9.29 -14.48 -6.15
CA ALA A 141 8.59 -14.88 -4.92
C ALA A 141 7.24 -14.17 -4.77
N TYR A 142 7.18 -12.88 -5.08
CA TYR A 142 5.97 -12.07 -5.03
C TYR A 142 4.91 -12.57 -6.02
N ARG A 143 5.27 -12.79 -7.30
CA ARG A 143 4.34 -13.28 -8.32
C ARG A 143 3.84 -14.69 -8.01
N ARG A 144 4.71 -15.55 -7.50
CA ARG A 144 4.33 -16.88 -7.01
C ARG A 144 3.37 -16.78 -5.82
N GLY A 145 3.66 -15.93 -4.84
CA GLY A 145 2.81 -15.71 -3.68
C GLY A 145 1.41 -15.20 -4.05
N ILE A 146 1.30 -14.28 -5.01
CA ILE A 146 0.00 -13.84 -5.54
C ILE A 146 -0.73 -15.00 -6.23
N ALA A 147 -0.05 -15.73 -7.11
CA ALA A 147 -0.65 -16.83 -7.87
C ALA A 147 -1.08 -17.98 -6.96
N ASP A 148 -0.39 -18.22 -5.86
CA ASP A 148 -0.72 -19.30 -4.93
C ASP A 148 -1.94 -19.00 -4.06
N SER A 149 -2.35 -17.73 -3.93
CA SER A 149 -3.57 -17.30 -3.24
C SER A 149 -4.72 -17.05 -4.24
N ALA A 150 -5.87 -17.71 -4.02
CA ALA A 150 -7.07 -17.50 -4.83
C ALA A 150 -7.63 -16.08 -4.63
N ALA A 151 -7.69 -15.63 -3.38
CA ALA A 151 -8.18 -14.29 -3.02
C ALA A 151 -7.28 -13.19 -3.60
N HIS A 152 -5.95 -13.37 -3.58
CA HIS A 152 -5.03 -12.38 -4.12
C HIS A 152 -5.10 -12.33 -5.65
N THR A 153 -5.21 -13.47 -6.31
CA THR A 153 -5.41 -13.53 -7.78
C THR A 153 -6.70 -12.79 -8.17
N ALA A 154 -7.82 -13.05 -7.48
CA ALA A 154 -9.09 -12.37 -7.74
C ALA A 154 -9.00 -10.85 -7.56
N TYR A 155 -8.35 -10.39 -6.49
CA TYR A 155 -8.09 -8.98 -6.24
C TYR A 155 -7.25 -8.32 -7.36
N MET A 156 -6.22 -9.01 -7.84
CA MET A 156 -5.38 -8.48 -8.92
C MET A 156 -6.13 -8.44 -10.26
N GLU A 157 -7.03 -9.38 -10.54
CA GLU A 157 -7.90 -9.33 -11.72
C GLU A 157 -8.85 -8.14 -11.66
N GLU A 158 -9.50 -7.90 -10.52
CA GLU A 158 -10.37 -6.75 -10.32
C GLU A 158 -9.63 -5.43 -10.58
N ARG A 159 -8.41 -5.30 -10.06
CA ARG A 159 -7.65 -4.05 -10.14
C ARG A 159 -6.93 -3.82 -11.46
N LEU A 160 -6.41 -4.85 -12.08
CA LEU A 160 -5.50 -4.75 -13.23
C LEU A 160 -6.10 -5.28 -14.54
N GLY A 161 -7.34 -5.80 -14.50
CA GLY A 161 -8.03 -6.28 -15.70
C GLY A 161 -7.20 -7.32 -16.48
N PRO A 162 -6.82 -7.06 -17.75
CA PRO A 162 -6.11 -8.03 -18.60
C PRO A 162 -4.78 -8.53 -18.01
N ILE A 163 -4.07 -7.69 -17.25
CA ILE A 163 -2.83 -8.09 -16.56
C ILE A 163 -3.18 -9.09 -15.44
N GLY A 164 -4.26 -8.85 -14.71
CA GLY A 164 -4.77 -9.78 -13.70
C GLY A 164 -5.18 -11.13 -14.30
N ALA A 165 -5.80 -11.14 -15.46
CA ALA A 165 -6.18 -12.38 -16.15
C ALA A 165 -4.97 -13.29 -16.48
N ARG A 166 -3.81 -12.72 -16.80
CA ARG A 166 -2.56 -13.48 -16.96
C ARG A 166 -2.13 -14.15 -15.67
N LEU A 167 -2.34 -13.50 -14.53
CA LEU A 167 -2.05 -14.11 -13.21
C LEU A 167 -2.93 -15.33 -12.93
N ARG A 168 -4.19 -15.34 -13.36
CA ARG A 168 -5.06 -16.50 -13.23
C ARG A 168 -4.56 -17.69 -14.08
N ALA A 169 -4.17 -17.45 -15.31
CA ALA A 169 -3.59 -18.48 -16.17
C ALA A 169 -2.31 -19.06 -15.53
N TYR A 170 -1.45 -18.20 -15.01
CA TYR A 170 -0.25 -18.61 -14.30
C TYR A 170 -0.57 -19.43 -13.03
N ARG A 171 -1.57 -18.99 -12.21
CA ARG A 171 -2.05 -19.75 -11.06
C ARG A 171 -2.49 -21.15 -11.45
N ASN A 172 -3.36 -21.27 -12.46
CA ASN A 172 -3.88 -22.56 -12.89
C ASN A 172 -2.76 -23.50 -13.35
N ALA A 173 -1.79 -22.98 -14.09
CA ALA A 173 -0.63 -23.73 -14.53
C ALA A 173 0.24 -24.21 -13.36
N ARG A 174 0.48 -23.36 -12.34
CA ARG A 174 1.20 -23.74 -11.12
C ARG A 174 0.46 -24.80 -10.31
N ILE A 175 -0.87 -24.71 -10.21
CA ILE A 175 -1.69 -25.74 -9.55
C ILE A 175 -1.58 -27.08 -10.29
N ALA A 176 -1.68 -27.07 -11.62
CA ALA A 176 -1.52 -28.28 -12.44
C ALA A 176 -0.14 -28.93 -12.21
N ALA A 177 0.92 -28.14 -12.17
CA ALA A 177 2.26 -28.63 -11.90
C ALA A 177 2.38 -29.28 -10.50
N ARG A 178 1.83 -28.65 -9.47
CA ARG A 178 1.83 -29.19 -8.09
C ARG A 178 1.02 -30.50 -7.97
N ASN A 179 -0.06 -30.62 -8.73
CA ASN A 179 -0.94 -31.81 -8.72
C ASN A 179 -0.46 -32.93 -9.64
N GLY A 180 0.66 -32.73 -10.35
CA GLY A 180 1.15 -33.76 -11.32
C GLY A 180 0.29 -33.87 -12.57
N THR A 181 -0.54 -32.87 -12.89
CA THR A 181 -1.42 -32.84 -14.07
C THR A 181 -0.95 -31.79 -15.10
N ALA A 182 0.31 -31.39 -15.02
CA ALA A 182 0.89 -30.43 -15.96
C ALA A 182 0.91 -31.02 -17.39
N THR A 183 0.59 -30.15 -18.35
CA THR A 183 0.76 -30.40 -19.78
C THR A 183 1.88 -29.53 -20.33
N ALA A 184 2.39 -29.83 -21.52
CA ALA A 184 3.40 -29.01 -22.17
C ALA A 184 2.96 -27.54 -22.30
N GLU A 185 1.67 -27.26 -22.48
CA GLU A 185 1.09 -25.92 -22.55
C GLU A 185 1.15 -25.21 -21.20
N THR A 186 0.75 -25.88 -20.11
CA THR A 186 0.79 -25.27 -18.76
C THR A 186 2.23 -25.06 -18.30
N GLU A 187 3.16 -25.97 -18.62
CA GLU A 187 4.58 -25.77 -18.37
C GLU A 187 5.15 -24.58 -19.15
N ALA A 188 4.71 -24.39 -20.40
CA ALA A 188 5.11 -23.23 -21.20
C ALA A 188 4.62 -21.93 -20.56
N VAL A 189 3.39 -21.86 -20.05
CA VAL A 189 2.86 -20.69 -19.34
C VAL A 189 3.71 -20.35 -18.12
N VAL A 190 4.05 -21.34 -17.28
CA VAL A 190 4.90 -21.11 -16.10
C VAL A 190 6.26 -20.56 -16.52
N ARG A 191 6.91 -21.22 -17.49
CA ARG A 191 8.23 -20.80 -17.98
C ARG A 191 8.21 -19.40 -18.56
N GLU A 192 7.29 -19.08 -19.45
CA GLU A 192 7.17 -17.75 -20.09
C GLU A 192 6.98 -16.64 -19.05
N VAL A 193 6.08 -16.81 -18.09
CA VAL A 193 5.82 -15.83 -17.03
C VAL A 193 7.07 -15.65 -16.17
N GLU A 194 7.70 -16.72 -15.70
CA GLU A 194 8.85 -16.62 -14.80
C GLU A 194 10.11 -16.08 -15.51
N GLU A 195 10.32 -16.43 -16.76
CA GLU A 195 11.37 -15.80 -17.56
C GLU A 195 11.10 -14.31 -17.83
N GLY A 196 9.86 -13.96 -18.09
CA GLY A 196 9.44 -12.55 -18.21
C GLY A 196 9.77 -11.75 -16.95
N ILE A 197 9.42 -12.28 -15.77
CA ILE A 197 9.74 -11.66 -14.48
C ILE A 197 11.25 -11.51 -14.28
N ARG A 198 12.06 -12.52 -14.63
CA ARG A 198 13.52 -12.46 -14.51
C ARG A 198 14.17 -11.44 -15.46
N ARG A 199 13.59 -11.25 -16.64
CA ARG A 199 14.06 -10.21 -17.59
C ARG A 199 13.72 -8.80 -17.15
N GLY A 200 12.66 -8.60 -16.41
CA GLY A 200 12.21 -7.34 -15.85
C GLY A 200 10.70 -7.33 -15.70
N ASP A 201 10.21 -7.19 -14.48
CA ASP A 201 8.78 -7.07 -14.19
C ASP A 201 8.29 -5.67 -14.58
N ASP A 202 7.17 -5.58 -15.30
CA ASP A 202 6.54 -4.31 -15.73
C ASP A 202 6.17 -3.40 -14.56
N ALA A 203 5.98 -3.97 -13.36
CA ALA A 203 5.71 -3.21 -12.16
C ALA A 203 6.97 -2.62 -11.48
N LYS A 204 8.17 -2.93 -11.98
CA LYS A 204 9.43 -2.46 -11.37
C LYS A 204 9.50 -0.94 -11.31
N GLU A 205 9.11 -0.25 -12.35
CA GLU A 205 9.09 1.22 -12.37
C GLU A 205 8.16 1.78 -11.29
N PHE A 206 6.96 1.24 -11.18
CA PHE A 206 5.98 1.62 -10.17
C PHE A 206 6.50 1.41 -8.73
N VAL A 207 7.15 0.29 -8.48
CA VAL A 207 7.69 -0.06 -7.16
C VAL A 207 8.92 0.79 -6.83
N THR A 208 9.75 1.11 -7.82
CA THR A 208 10.86 2.07 -7.68
C THR A 208 10.35 3.44 -7.27
N GLY A 209 9.19 3.86 -7.77
CA GLY A 209 8.53 5.10 -7.35
C GLY A 209 8.24 5.15 -5.86
N GLY A 210 7.83 4.03 -5.24
CA GLY A 210 7.67 3.91 -3.78
C GLY A 210 8.99 4.19 -3.04
N ARG A 211 10.09 3.57 -3.47
CA ARG A 211 11.42 3.82 -2.89
C ARG A 211 11.86 5.27 -3.06
N THR A 212 11.70 5.82 -4.25
CA THR A 212 12.10 7.21 -4.55
C THR A 212 11.28 8.21 -3.73
N SER A 213 9.97 7.98 -3.55
CA SER A 213 9.15 8.86 -2.72
C SER A 213 9.56 8.84 -1.25
N PHE A 214 9.99 7.69 -0.73
CA PHE A 214 10.51 7.59 0.64
C PHE A 214 11.74 8.46 0.88
N MET A 215 12.61 8.65 -0.13
CA MET A 215 13.80 9.50 -0.01
C MET A 215 13.49 10.97 0.34
N PHE A 216 12.25 11.44 0.11
CA PHE A 216 11.83 12.78 0.55
C PHE A 216 11.59 12.87 2.06
N PHE A 217 11.39 11.75 2.71
CA PHE A 217 11.08 11.63 4.13
C PHE A 217 12.31 11.26 4.94
N ASP A 218 13.14 10.36 4.42
CA ASP A 218 14.28 9.80 5.13
C ASP A 218 15.23 10.89 5.64
N GLY A 219 15.44 10.92 6.96
CA GLY A 219 16.24 11.94 7.63
C GLY A 219 15.64 13.34 7.67
N ASN A 220 14.43 13.55 7.12
CA ASN A 220 13.80 14.87 7.12
C ASN A 220 13.24 15.22 8.51
N ARG A 221 13.66 16.36 9.06
CA ARG A 221 13.26 16.86 10.38
C ARG A 221 12.47 18.19 10.31
N ALA A 222 12.07 18.60 9.11
CA ALA A 222 11.39 19.88 8.91
C ALA A 222 9.88 19.85 9.20
N PHE A 223 9.31 18.65 9.40
CA PHE A 223 7.91 18.41 9.73
C PHE A 223 7.76 17.02 10.38
N ASP A 224 6.64 16.81 11.06
CA ASP A 224 6.31 15.49 11.63
C ASP A 224 5.73 14.59 10.54
N TRP A 225 6.33 13.43 10.37
CA TRP A 225 5.92 12.46 9.36
C TRP A 225 6.10 11.02 9.83
N THR A 226 5.36 10.12 9.21
CA THR A 226 5.67 8.69 9.19
C THR A 226 5.40 8.14 7.79
N TYR A 227 6.13 7.10 7.42
CA TYR A 227 6.00 6.46 6.12
C TYR A 227 5.67 4.97 6.32
N VAL A 228 4.44 4.57 5.98
CA VAL A 228 3.99 3.19 6.11
C VAL A 228 3.99 2.50 4.76
N SER A 229 4.74 1.41 4.65
CA SER A 229 4.81 0.60 3.44
C SER A 229 4.08 -0.71 3.67
N PRO A 230 2.98 -0.98 2.95
CA PRO A 230 2.34 -2.28 3.01
C PRO A 230 3.35 -3.40 2.73
N PRO A 231 3.20 -4.58 3.36
CA PRO A 231 4.04 -5.74 3.07
C PRO A 231 3.76 -6.27 1.66
N ALA A 232 4.50 -7.29 1.24
CA ALA A 232 4.44 -7.81 -0.12
C ALA A 232 3.02 -8.23 -0.56
N LEU A 233 2.31 -8.96 0.30
CA LEU A 233 0.99 -9.50 -0.03
C LEU A 233 -0.13 -8.60 0.52
N TYR A 234 -0.30 -7.43 -0.09
CA TYR A 234 -1.31 -6.44 0.28
C TYR A 234 -2.54 -6.55 -0.64
N ARG A 235 -3.72 -6.79 -0.06
CA ARG A 235 -4.98 -6.98 -0.80
C ARG A 235 -6.21 -6.63 0.06
N ALA A 236 -7.40 -6.71 -0.55
CA ALA A 236 -8.65 -6.75 0.21
C ALA A 236 -8.69 -8.00 1.12
N GLY A 237 -9.33 -7.90 2.27
CA GLY A 237 -9.44 -8.99 3.22
C GLY A 237 -10.20 -8.59 4.47
N ALA A 238 -10.41 -9.54 5.38
CA ALA A 238 -11.12 -9.33 6.63
C ALA A 238 -10.40 -8.30 7.52
N ARG A 239 -11.19 -7.64 8.35
CA ARG A 239 -10.74 -6.85 9.49
C ARG A 239 -10.57 -7.78 10.68
N THR A 240 -9.35 -8.21 10.97
CA THR A 240 -9.06 -9.12 12.08
C THR A 240 -8.74 -8.39 13.38
N GLY A 241 -8.20 -7.19 13.29
CA GLY A 241 -7.82 -6.35 14.42
C GLY A 241 -6.45 -6.69 15.01
N GLY A 242 -5.82 -7.76 14.58
CA GLY A 242 -4.48 -8.15 15.02
C GLY A 242 -3.45 -7.86 13.93
N TYR A 243 -2.40 -7.12 14.27
CA TYR A 243 -1.27 -6.91 13.38
C TYR A 243 0.04 -6.81 14.18
N GLU A 244 1.13 -7.15 13.53
CA GLU A 244 2.50 -6.87 13.97
C GLU A 244 3.09 -5.77 13.10
N TRP A 245 4.17 -5.14 13.55
CA TRP A 245 4.85 -4.11 12.78
C TRP A 245 6.36 -4.12 13.00
N GLY A 246 7.10 -3.58 12.04
CA GLY A 246 8.54 -3.44 12.11
C GLY A 246 9.05 -2.28 11.27
N VAL A 247 10.28 -1.83 11.58
CA VAL A 247 10.91 -0.66 10.97
C VAL A 247 11.79 -1.11 9.81
N ASP A 248 11.69 -0.42 8.69
CA ASP A 248 12.54 -0.47 7.48
C ASP A 248 12.59 -1.80 6.71
N TYR A 249 12.29 -2.92 7.31
CA TYR A 249 12.50 -4.22 6.70
C TYR A 249 11.21 -4.86 6.17
N LEU A 250 11.37 -5.60 5.07
CA LEU A 250 10.33 -6.47 4.53
C LEU A 250 10.00 -7.56 5.56
N PRO A 251 8.74 -7.66 6.03
CA PRO A 251 8.36 -8.71 6.96
C PRO A 251 8.37 -10.08 6.26
N LEU A 252 9.08 -11.03 6.86
CA LEU A 252 9.25 -12.39 6.37
C LEU A 252 8.81 -13.42 7.41
N LYS A 253 8.13 -14.47 6.97
CA LYS A 253 7.75 -15.63 7.79
C LYS A 253 8.98 -16.47 8.14
N GLY A 254 8.96 -17.08 9.33
CA GLY A 254 10.01 -17.97 9.81
C GLY A 254 11.02 -17.29 10.73
N PRO A 255 11.93 -18.05 11.32
CA PRO A 255 12.89 -17.54 12.30
C PRO A 255 13.88 -16.55 11.67
N GLU A 256 14.33 -15.58 12.46
CA GLU A 256 15.23 -14.51 12.01
C GLU A 256 16.59 -15.03 11.51
N ASP A 257 17.10 -16.09 12.10
CA ASP A 257 18.34 -16.76 11.71
C ASP A 257 18.26 -17.55 10.39
N ALA A 258 17.04 -17.91 9.95
CA ALA A 258 16.80 -18.40 8.60
C ALA A 258 16.72 -17.27 7.56
N MET A 259 16.99 -16.03 7.93
CA MET A 259 17.05 -14.85 7.08
C MET A 259 18.29 -14.80 6.16
N ASP A 260 18.74 -15.95 5.73
CA ASP A 260 19.49 -16.05 4.50
C ASP A 260 18.55 -15.60 3.37
N GLY A 261 18.57 -14.31 3.07
CA GLY A 261 17.68 -13.65 2.10
C GLY A 261 17.73 -14.21 0.68
N ARG A 262 18.24 -15.43 0.53
CA ARG A 262 18.25 -16.23 -0.69
C ARG A 262 16.91 -16.92 -0.97
N VAL A 263 16.06 -17.12 0.04
CA VAL A 263 14.77 -17.80 -0.14
C VAL A 263 13.64 -16.91 0.36
N LEU A 264 13.03 -16.16 -0.54
CA LEU A 264 11.85 -15.32 -0.26
C LEU A 264 10.53 -16.06 -0.55
N GLU A 265 10.58 -17.12 -1.36
CA GLU A 265 9.39 -17.89 -1.76
C GLU A 265 8.71 -18.54 -0.54
N GLY A 266 7.39 -18.35 -0.45
CA GLY A 266 6.58 -18.85 0.66
C GLY A 266 6.74 -18.09 1.97
N ARG A 267 7.67 -17.12 2.05
CA ARG A 267 7.99 -16.40 3.28
C ARG A 267 7.44 -14.97 3.34
N LEU A 268 6.83 -14.49 2.28
CA LEU A 268 6.28 -13.13 2.24
C LEU A 268 5.06 -13.02 3.17
N HIS A 269 5.09 -12.04 4.08
CA HIS A 269 3.92 -11.65 4.84
C HIS A 269 2.96 -10.78 4.03
N GLY A 270 1.73 -10.72 4.51
CA GLY A 270 0.68 -9.90 3.96
C GLY A 270 -0.11 -9.15 5.02
N ILE A 271 -0.98 -8.26 4.55
CA ILE A 271 -1.99 -7.56 5.37
C ILE A 271 -3.21 -7.26 4.50
N SER A 272 -4.39 -7.26 5.12
CA SER A 272 -5.60 -6.73 4.48
C SER A 272 -5.61 -5.20 4.50
N ALA A 273 -6.34 -4.58 3.56
CA ALA A 273 -6.54 -3.14 3.59
C ALA A 273 -7.28 -2.69 4.86
N ALA A 274 -8.14 -3.54 5.40
CA ALA A 274 -8.87 -3.28 6.63
C ALA A 274 -7.94 -3.29 7.87
N ASP A 275 -7.02 -4.25 7.97
CA ASP A 275 -6.06 -4.30 9.08
C ASP A 275 -4.96 -3.23 8.94
N LEU A 276 -4.54 -2.91 7.71
CA LEU A 276 -3.64 -1.77 7.50
C LEU A 276 -4.29 -0.45 7.95
N ALA A 277 -5.59 -0.29 7.71
CA ALA A 277 -6.34 0.87 8.17
C ALA A 277 -6.35 0.97 9.70
N ILE A 278 -6.45 -0.15 10.42
CA ILE A 278 -6.30 -0.20 11.89
C ILE A 278 -4.91 0.30 12.31
N ALA A 279 -3.85 -0.27 11.72
CA ALA A 279 -2.48 0.09 12.05
C ALA A 279 -2.18 1.58 11.81
N VAL A 280 -2.72 2.14 10.72
CA VAL A 280 -2.57 3.57 10.40
C VAL A 280 -3.42 4.45 11.33
N ALA A 281 -4.61 4.01 11.72
CA ALA A 281 -5.43 4.74 12.68
C ALA A 281 -4.78 4.76 14.08
N ASP A 282 -4.20 3.63 14.53
CA ASP A 282 -3.42 3.58 15.77
C ASP A 282 -2.25 4.57 15.75
N GLU A 283 -1.56 4.68 14.60
CA GLU A 283 -0.47 5.65 14.44
C GLU A 283 -0.97 7.10 14.41
N ALA A 284 -2.12 7.36 13.79
CA ALA A 284 -2.72 8.70 13.78
C ALA A 284 -3.08 9.17 15.21
N GLU A 285 -3.54 8.25 16.05
CA GLU A 285 -3.89 8.50 17.46
C GLU A 285 -2.65 8.58 18.36
N GLY A 286 -1.74 7.61 18.24
CA GLY A 286 -0.62 7.40 19.17
C GLY A 286 0.65 8.16 18.81
N ARG A 287 0.90 8.43 17.52
CA ARG A 287 2.14 9.06 17.00
C ARG A 287 3.43 8.39 17.50
N GLU A 288 3.44 7.06 17.57
CA GLU A 288 4.58 6.30 18.09
C GLU A 288 5.71 6.13 17.07
N ARG A 289 5.41 6.39 15.79
CA ARG A 289 6.31 6.15 14.67
C ARG A 289 6.70 7.43 13.92
N VAL A 290 6.71 8.57 14.62
CA VAL A 290 7.17 9.84 14.05
C VAL A 290 8.62 9.71 13.59
N GLY A 291 8.87 10.12 12.34
CA GLY A 291 10.18 10.04 11.70
C GLY A 291 10.63 8.63 11.35
N LYS A 292 9.70 7.65 11.33
CA LYS A 292 10.02 6.26 11.01
C LYS A 292 9.38 5.82 9.69
N HIS A 293 10.09 4.95 9.00
CA HIS A 293 9.59 4.11 7.92
C HIS A 293 9.29 2.72 8.49
N TRP A 294 8.09 2.20 8.25
CA TRP A 294 7.64 0.96 8.85
C TRP A 294 6.67 0.19 7.97
N SER A 295 6.50 -1.08 8.28
CA SER A 295 5.49 -1.96 7.69
C SER A 295 4.67 -2.63 8.77
N ALA A 296 3.42 -2.98 8.46
CA ALA A 296 2.56 -3.78 9.32
C ALA A 296 2.14 -5.05 8.57
N TRP A 297 1.96 -6.16 9.29
CA TRP A 297 1.56 -7.44 8.72
C TRP A 297 0.71 -8.24 9.69
N VAL A 298 0.03 -9.27 9.18
CA VAL A 298 -0.70 -10.25 9.99
C VAL A 298 -0.04 -11.63 9.86
N ALA A 299 -0.19 -12.46 10.87
CA ALA A 299 0.38 -13.81 10.87
C ALA A 299 -0.18 -14.65 9.70
N ASP A 300 -1.49 -14.57 9.48
CA ASP A 300 -2.19 -15.24 8.38
C ASP A 300 -3.33 -14.35 7.87
N MET A 301 -3.39 -14.17 6.55
CA MET A 301 -4.47 -13.41 5.89
C MET A 301 -5.70 -14.26 5.57
N GLY A 302 -5.61 -15.59 5.70
CA GLY A 302 -6.57 -16.50 5.10
C GLY A 302 -6.59 -16.40 3.57
N ASP A 303 -7.03 -17.43 2.86
CA ASP A 303 -7.14 -17.40 1.39
C ASP A 303 -8.59 -17.32 0.90
N ASP A 304 -9.54 -17.75 1.70
CA ASP A 304 -10.93 -17.99 1.30
C ASP A 304 -11.91 -16.87 1.70
N VAL A 305 -11.43 -15.75 2.25
CA VAL A 305 -12.31 -14.68 2.71
C VAL A 305 -12.56 -13.70 1.57
N PRO A 306 -13.72 -13.77 0.89
CA PRO A 306 -14.11 -12.73 -0.05
C PRO A 306 -14.32 -11.43 0.73
N ALA A 307 -13.65 -10.37 0.32
CA ALA A 307 -13.83 -9.04 0.88
C ALA A 307 -13.84 -8.03 -0.26
N PRO A 308 -14.64 -6.97 -0.18
CA PRO A 308 -14.68 -5.96 -1.20
C PRO A 308 -13.33 -5.22 -1.26
N SER A 309 -12.87 -4.93 -2.48
CA SER A 309 -11.68 -4.10 -2.67
C SER A 309 -11.90 -2.66 -2.21
N TYR A 310 -13.12 -2.17 -2.35
CA TYR A 310 -13.53 -0.83 -1.92
C TYR A 310 -14.69 -0.95 -0.95
N VAL A 311 -14.62 -0.16 0.11
CA VAL A 311 -15.71 -0.01 1.09
C VAL A 311 -16.28 1.40 0.99
N THR A 312 -17.47 1.59 1.54
CA THR A 312 -18.17 2.87 1.55
C THR A 312 -18.51 3.28 2.98
N LEU A 313 -18.97 4.50 3.17
CA LEU A 313 -19.40 4.96 4.49
C LEU A 313 -20.69 4.30 4.97
N ALA A 314 -21.36 3.51 4.13
CA ALA A 314 -22.46 2.62 4.55
C ALA A 314 -21.97 1.37 5.31
N ASP A 315 -20.66 1.10 5.25
CA ASP A 315 -20.03 -0.05 5.92
C ASP A 315 -19.50 0.30 7.34
N VAL A 316 -19.76 1.52 7.83
CA VAL A 316 -19.35 1.99 9.17
C VAL A 316 -20.12 1.30 10.29
#